data_6f0ab3bb20937d9f324fbb186b865d22
#
_entry.id   6f0ab3bb20937d9f324fbb186b865d22
#
_cell.length_a   1.000
_cell.length_b   1.000
_cell.length_c   1.000
_cell.angle_alpha   90.00
_cell.angle_beta   90.00
_cell.angle_gamma   90.00
#
_symmetry.space_group_name_H-M   'P 1'
#
loop_
_entity.id
_entity.type
_entity.pdbx_description
1 polymer ?
#
loop_
_entity_poly.entity_id
_entity_poly.type
_entity_poly.pdbx_seq_one_letter_code
_entity_poly.pdbx_strand_id
1 'polypeptide(L)'
;MRDKTLDIKVKKENMPIKLYDLAGKEDDCRFSPPCWRVKMALKHKGLEAEEIPWRFTEKEAIAFSGQGLVPVLVDGDKIVNDSWEIARYLETIYGDRPSLFNGNIGESAALFVKFWSTQAIIPLIFGIILPDLFENLHEKDKAYFRESREKLLGMTLEEFAKPNDETVTALQTALSPLREVLEHQLYLGGDQPYFGDYIVFGQFQWARAVSPIQLLAKDDPIYNWRDRLLDAFDGYARNASGYAV
;
A
#
# COMPACT_ATOMS: atom_id res chain seq x y z
N MET A 1 -23.41 -40.28 -1.39
CA MET A 1 -22.62 -39.33 -0.56
C MET A 1 -22.29 -38.14 -1.45
N ARG A 2 -22.93 -36.97 -1.23
CA ARG A 2 -22.50 -35.72 -1.93
C ARG A 2 -21.14 -35.33 -1.40
N ASP A 3 -20.24 -35.03 -2.31
CA ASP A 3 -18.84 -34.67 -1.97
C ASP A 3 -18.82 -33.36 -1.20
N LYS A 4 -18.57 -33.45 0.12
CA LYS A 4 -18.49 -32.32 1.01
C LYS A 4 -17.37 -31.32 0.61
N THR A 5 -16.39 -31.78 -0.17
CA THR A 5 -15.27 -30.96 -0.67
C THR A 5 -15.74 -30.01 -1.76
N LEU A 6 -16.69 -30.44 -2.61
CA LEU A 6 -17.29 -29.60 -3.65
C LEU A 6 -18.21 -28.53 -3.06
N ASP A 7 -18.97 -28.86 -2.01
CA ASP A 7 -19.85 -27.92 -1.30
C ASP A 7 -19.06 -26.85 -0.54
N ILE A 8 -17.86 -27.18 -0.05
CA ILE A 8 -16.96 -26.21 0.61
C ILE A 8 -16.33 -25.27 -0.43
N LYS A 9 -15.92 -25.78 -1.59
CA LYS A 9 -15.37 -24.97 -2.68
C LYS A 9 -16.41 -23.99 -3.25
N VAL A 10 -17.62 -24.46 -3.48
CA VAL A 10 -18.75 -23.63 -3.99
C VAL A 10 -19.20 -22.58 -2.97
N LYS A 11 -19.10 -22.86 -1.65
CA LYS A 11 -19.39 -21.88 -0.60
C LYS A 11 -18.32 -20.79 -0.49
N LYS A 12 -17.05 -21.11 -0.82
CA LYS A 12 -15.95 -20.15 -0.81
C LYS A 12 -16.02 -19.16 -1.98
N GLU A 13 -16.55 -19.58 -3.13
CA GLU A 13 -16.72 -18.73 -4.32
C GLU A 13 -17.82 -17.66 -4.19
N ASN A 14 -18.64 -17.70 -3.13
CA ASN A 14 -19.80 -16.83 -2.96
C ASN A 14 -19.72 -15.80 -1.82
N MET A 15 -18.65 -15.78 -1.04
CA MET A 15 -18.46 -14.72 -0.04
C MET A 15 -17.41 -13.72 -0.55
N PRO A 16 -17.77 -12.42 -0.68
CA PRO A 16 -16.80 -11.41 -1.13
C PRO A 16 -15.66 -11.32 -0.14
N ILE A 17 -14.44 -11.25 -0.67
CA ILE A 17 -13.27 -10.87 0.14
C ILE A 17 -13.52 -9.46 0.66
N LYS A 18 -13.22 -9.22 1.95
CA LYS A 18 -13.30 -7.89 2.54
C LYS A 18 -11.91 -7.41 2.91
N LEU A 19 -11.64 -6.15 2.59
CA LEU A 19 -10.40 -5.47 2.95
C LEU A 19 -10.72 -4.23 3.76
N TYR A 20 -10.36 -4.23 5.05
CA TYR A 20 -10.39 -3.03 5.86
C TYR A 20 -9.18 -2.16 5.51
N ASP A 21 -9.45 -0.96 5.04
CA ASP A 21 -8.48 -0.05 4.43
C ASP A 21 -8.57 1.34 5.06
N LEU A 22 -7.41 1.94 5.36
CA LEU A 22 -7.33 3.22 6.03
C LEU A 22 -7.92 4.33 5.17
N ALA A 23 -8.90 5.03 5.72
CA ALA A 23 -9.53 6.21 5.13
C ALA A 23 -9.13 7.50 5.86
N GLY A 24 -9.08 8.58 5.13
CA GLY A 24 -8.89 9.92 5.63
C GLY A 24 -10.19 10.60 6.03
N LYS A 25 -10.27 11.90 5.76
CA LYS A 25 -11.44 12.73 6.01
C LYS A 25 -12.67 12.20 5.26
N GLU A 26 -12.50 11.95 3.96
CA GLU A 26 -13.51 11.32 3.13
C GLU A 26 -13.26 9.81 3.02
N ASP A 27 -14.31 9.03 2.81
CA ASP A 27 -14.24 7.58 2.73
C ASP A 27 -13.41 7.06 1.55
N ASP A 28 -13.32 7.82 0.47
CA ASP A 28 -12.57 7.52 -0.73
C ASP A 28 -11.09 7.98 -0.66
N CYS A 29 -10.73 8.80 0.31
CA CYS A 29 -9.34 9.19 0.55
C CYS A 29 -8.58 8.03 1.20
N ARG A 30 -8.11 7.09 0.37
CA ARG A 30 -7.41 5.86 0.79
C ARG A 30 -5.91 6.05 0.64
N PHE A 31 -5.21 6.28 1.74
CA PHE A 31 -3.81 6.72 1.68
C PHE A 31 -2.78 5.75 2.29
N SER A 32 -3.20 4.63 2.91
CA SER A 32 -2.25 3.74 3.58
C SER A 32 -1.35 2.98 2.61
N PRO A 33 0.00 3.11 2.68
CA PRO A 33 0.91 2.30 1.86
C PRO A 33 0.70 0.79 2.01
N PRO A 34 0.61 0.22 3.24
CA PRO A 34 0.34 -1.21 3.40
C PRO A 34 -0.98 -1.67 2.78
N CYS A 35 -2.03 -0.85 2.85
CA CYS A 35 -3.32 -1.19 2.23
C CYS A 35 -3.21 -1.16 0.70
N TRP A 36 -2.53 -0.19 0.12
CA TRP A 36 -2.28 -0.12 -1.32
C TRP A 36 -1.49 -1.33 -1.85
N ARG A 37 -0.54 -1.86 -1.08
CA ARG A 37 0.16 -3.12 -1.42
C ARG A 37 -0.82 -4.28 -1.60
N VAL A 38 -1.78 -4.40 -0.67
CA VAL A 38 -2.80 -5.46 -0.70
C VAL A 38 -3.79 -5.24 -1.83
N LYS A 39 -4.25 -4.01 -2.04
CA LYS A 39 -5.16 -3.65 -3.12
C LYS A 39 -4.59 -4.05 -4.48
N MET A 40 -3.33 -3.67 -4.74
CA MET A 40 -2.64 -4.04 -5.98
C MET A 40 -2.41 -5.55 -6.09
N ALA A 41 -2.11 -6.23 -4.97
CA ALA A 41 -1.94 -7.68 -4.95
C ALA A 41 -3.25 -8.43 -5.26
N LEU A 42 -4.37 -7.96 -4.74
CA LEU A 42 -5.71 -8.50 -5.07
C LEU A 42 -6.01 -8.36 -6.57
N LYS A 43 -5.80 -7.17 -7.13
CA LYS A 43 -6.00 -6.93 -8.57
C LYS A 43 -5.05 -7.78 -9.43
N HIS A 44 -3.80 -7.94 -9.03
CA HIS A 44 -2.84 -8.81 -9.69
C HIS A 44 -3.32 -10.28 -9.73
N LYS A 45 -3.91 -10.76 -8.65
CA LYS A 45 -4.53 -12.08 -8.57
C LYS A 45 -5.88 -12.17 -9.31
N GLY A 46 -6.40 -11.08 -9.86
CA GLY A 46 -7.74 -11.02 -10.45
C GLY A 46 -8.84 -11.29 -9.43
N LEU A 47 -8.64 -10.82 -8.20
CA LEU A 47 -9.59 -10.95 -7.09
C LEU A 47 -10.27 -9.61 -6.81
N GLU A 48 -11.59 -9.66 -6.66
CA GLU A 48 -12.37 -8.52 -6.20
C GLU A 48 -12.54 -8.55 -4.69
N ALA A 49 -12.50 -7.38 -4.05
CA ALA A 49 -12.73 -7.23 -2.63
C ALA A 49 -13.65 -6.05 -2.35
N GLU A 50 -14.49 -6.21 -1.34
CA GLU A 50 -15.22 -5.10 -0.71
C GLU A 50 -14.25 -4.29 0.14
N GLU A 51 -13.93 -3.06 -0.26
CA GLU A 51 -13.02 -2.18 0.44
C GLU A 51 -13.78 -1.37 1.52
N ILE A 52 -13.57 -1.72 2.78
CA ILE A 52 -14.25 -1.13 3.91
C ILE A 52 -13.39 0.02 4.47
N PRO A 53 -13.89 1.28 4.46
CA PRO A 53 -13.15 2.38 5.07
C PRO A 53 -13.02 2.17 6.58
N TRP A 54 -11.80 2.37 7.08
CA TRP A 54 -11.50 2.30 8.50
C TRP A 54 -10.63 3.48 8.90
N ARG A 55 -10.83 3.99 10.10
CA ARG A 55 -10.08 5.13 10.65
C ARG A 55 -9.35 4.76 11.93
N PHE A 56 -8.29 5.51 12.25
CA PHE A 56 -7.36 5.17 13.35
C PHE A 56 -8.06 4.95 14.70
N THR A 57 -9.15 5.65 14.98
CA THR A 57 -9.91 5.55 16.24
C THR A 57 -11.01 4.48 16.21
N GLU A 58 -11.27 3.84 15.07
CA GLU A 58 -12.32 2.81 14.91
C GLU A 58 -11.80 1.39 15.28
N LYS A 59 -11.12 1.26 16.41
CA LYS A 59 -10.47 0.00 16.82
C LYS A 59 -11.45 -1.17 16.95
N GLU A 60 -12.67 -0.89 17.44
CA GLU A 60 -13.70 -1.89 17.63
C GLU A 60 -14.13 -2.55 16.31
N ALA A 61 -14.12 -1.81 15.19
CA ALA A 61 -14.53 -2.31 13.88
C ALA A 61 -13.64 -3.46 13.37
N ILE A 62 -12.40 -3.55 13.85
CA ILE A 62 -11.44 -4.60 13.49
C ILE A 62 -10.96 -5.43 14.70
N ALA A 63 -11.63 -5.31 15.87
CA ALA A 63 -11.24 -6.03 17.09
C ALA A 63 -11.23 -7.56 16.89
N PHE A 64 -12.09 -8.08 16.02
CA PHE A 64 -12.13 -9.49 15.61
C PHE A 64 -10.82 -10.01 15.00
N SER A 65 -9.96 -9.13 14.51
CA SER A 65 -8.66 -9.48 13.92
C SER A 65 -7.56 -9.69 14.96
N GLY A 66 -7.83 -9.40 16.23
CA GLY A 66 -6.88 -9.53 17.32
C GLY A 66 -5.81 -8.44 17.37
N GLN A 67 -5.95 -7.38 16.53
CA GLN A 67 -5.01 -6.26 16.48
C GLN A 67 -5.74 -4.95 16.09
N GLY A 68 -5.07 -3.81 16.12
CA GLY A 68 -5.70 -2.50 15.94
C GLY A 68 -5.16 -1.69 14.78
N LEU A 69 -4.69 -2.34 13.70
CA LEU A 69 -4.15 -1.70 12.51
C LEU A 69 -4.74 -2.33 11.25
N VAL A 70 -4.66 -1.62 10.12
CA VAL A 70 -5.01 -2.13 8.80
C VAL A 70 -3.77 -2.20 7.91
N PRO A 71 -3.75 -3.05 6.86
CA PRO A 71 -4.87 -3.80 6.28
C PRO A 71 -5.28 -5.03 7.12
N VAL A 72 -6.57 -5.33 7.10
CA VAL A 72 -7.14 -6.61 7.54
C VAL A 72 -7.92 -7.19 6.39
N LEU A 73 -7.56 -8.39 5.96
CA LEU A 73 -8.25 -9.15 4.93
C LEU A 73 -9.16 -10.19 5.59
N VAL A 74 -10.39 -10.29 5.12
CA VAL A 74 -11.33 -11.36 5.49
C VAL A 74 -11.70 -12.12 4.22
N ASP A 75 -11.37 -13.41 4.17
CA ASP A 75 -11.67 -14.32 3.06
C ASP A 75 -12.42 -15.54 3.61
N GLY A 76 -13.74 -15.48 3.56
CA GLY A 76 -14.60 -16.46 4.23
C GLY A 76 -14.36 -16.44 5.74
N ASP A 77 -13.94 -17.58 6.29
CA ASP A 77 -13.63 -17.72 7.72
C ASP A 77 -12.18 -17.35 8.07
N LYS A 78 -11.38 -16.94 7.09
CA LYS A 78 -9.98 -16.56 7.30
C LYS A 78 -9.85 -15.08 7.51
N ILE A 79 -9.14 -14.72 8.57
CA ILE A 79 -8.76 -13.35 8.88
C ILE A 79 -7.25 -13.29 8.83
N VAL A 80 -6.73 -12.41 7.97
CA VAL A 80 -5.27 -12.21 7.79
C VAL A 80 -4.96 -10.72 7.92
N ASN A 81 -3.96 -10.39 8.69
CA ASN A 81 -3.50 -9.03 8.88
C ASN A 81 -1.98 -8.93 8.58
N ASP A 82 -1.47 -7.70 8.47
CA ASP A 82 -0.19 -7.33 7.87
C ASP A 82 -0.13 -7.58 6.35
N SER A 83 0.32 -6.55 5.62
CA SER A 83 0.33 -6.58 4.14
C SER A 83 1.24 -7.65 3.55
N TRP A 84 2.32 -8.03 4.27
CA TRP A 84 3.22 -9.09 3.85
C TRP A 84 2.58 -10.47 4.03
N GLU A 85 1.98 -10.70 5.20
CA GLU A 85 1.29 -11.96 5.48
C GLU A 85 0.06 -12.15 4.59
N ILE A 86 -0.65 -11.06 4.28
CA ILE A 86 -1.75 -11.09 3.30
C ILE A 86 -1.23 -11.49 1.90
N ALA A 87 -0.11 -10.91 1.44
CA ALA A 87 0.46 -11.28 0.15
C ALA A 87 0.87 -12.76 0.09
N ARG A 88 1.49 -13.29 1.14
CA ARG A 88 1.85 -14.72 1.26
C ARG A 88 0.63 -15.62 1.31
N TYR A 89 -0.43 -15.19 2.01
CA TYR A 89 -1.70 -15.88 2.02
C TYR A 89 -2.30 -15.97 0.61
N LEU A 90 -2.38 -14.83 -0.09
CA LEU A 90 -2.89 -14.79 -1.46
C LEU A 90 -2.06 -15.65 -2.41
N GLU A 91 -0.74 -15.65 -2.27
CA GLU A 91 0.16 -16.49 -3.06
C GLU A 91 -0.10 -17.98 -2.84
N THR A 92 -0.32 -18.38 -1.59
CA THR A 92 -0.55 -19.79 -1.23
C THR A 92 -1.95 -20.28 -1.60
N ILE A 93 -2.97 -19.49 -1.28
CA ILE A 93 -4.37 -19.92 -1.41
C ILE A 93 -4.88 -19.79 -2.84
N TYR A 94 -4.39 -18.79 -3.57
CA TYR A 94 -4.71 -18.53 -4.97
C TYR A 94 -3.48 -18.78 -5.86
N GLY A 95 -2.83 -19.92 -5.65
CA GLY A 95 -1.62 -20.32 -6.38
C GLY A 95 -1.87 -20.67 -7.86
N ASP A 96 -3.11 -20.85 -8.26
CA ASP A 96 -3.56 -21.00 -9.65
C ASP A 96 -3.69 -19.66 -10.41
N ARG A 97 -3.57 -18.53 -9.70
CA ARG A 97 -3.59 -17.17 -10.24
C ARG A 97 -2.17 -16.64 -10.45
N PRO A 98 -1.99 -15.52 -11.21
CA PRO A 98 -0.65 -14.92 -11.41
C PRO A 98 0.13 -14.77 -10.11
N SER A 99 1.40 -15.15 -10.10
CA SER A 99 2.24 -15.13 -8.91
C SER A 99 2.63 -13.71 -8.50
N LEU A 100 2.57 -13.41 -7.19
CA LEU A 100 3.01 -12.14 -6.62
C LEU A 100 4.55 -12.07 -6.45
N PHE A 101 5.21 -13.23 -6.36
CA PHE A 101 6.63 -13.30 -6.02
C PHE A 101 7.47 -14.05 -7.06
N ASN A 102 6.86 -14.83 -7.93
CA ASN A 102 7.55 -15.72 -8.87
C ASN A 102 8.57 -16.63 -8.17
N GLY A 103 8.17 -17.22 -7.04
CA GLY A 103 8.95 -18.16 -6.26
C GLY A 103 9.81 -17.50 -5.16
N ASN A 104 10.61 -18.34 -4.47
CA ASN A 104 11.33 -17.94 -3.25
C ASN A 104 12.36 -16.83 -3.46
N ILE A 105 12.99 -16.77 -4.64
CA ILE A 105 13.97 -15.72 -4.95
C ILE A 105 13.28 -14.36 -5.02
N GLY A 106 12.15 -14.29 -5.72
CA GLY A 106 11.37 -13.06 -5.81
C GLY A 106 10.74 -12.66 -4.47
N GLU A 107 10.31 -13.62 -3.64
CA GLU A 107 9.86 -13.33 -2.28
C GLU A 107 10.99 -12.70 -1.44
N SER A 108 12.20 -13.25 -1.51
CA SER A 108 13.38 -12.69 -0.83
C SER A 108 13.75 -11.31 -1.33
N ALA A 109 13.68 -11.08 -2.65
CA ALA A 109 13.91 -9.77 -3.24
C ALA A 109 12.85 -8.75 -2.79
N ALA A 110 11.56 -9.12 -2.78
CA ALA A 110 10.49 -8.27 -2.28
C ALA A 110 10.65 -7.93 -0.79
N LEU A 111 11.16 -8.87 0.01
CA LEU A 111 11.47 -8.64 1.42
C LEU A 111 12.59 -7.60 1.59
N PHE A 112 13.64 -7.67 0.77
CA PHE A 112 14.69 -6.64 0.74
C PHE A 112 14.10 -5.27 0.36
N VAL A 113 13.29 -5.20 -0.68
CA VAL A 113 12.60 -3.96 -1.11
C VAL A 113 11.73 -3.40 0.03
N LYS A 114 11.02 -4.27 0.77
CA LYS A 114 10.20 -3.86 1.93
C LYS A 114 11.05 -3.12 2.96
N PHE A 115 12.18 -3.68 3.38
CA PHE A 115 13.02 -3.08 4.41
C PHE A 115 13.79 -1.85 3.90
N TRP A 116 14.34 -1.92 2.70
CA TRP A 116 14.98 -0.75 2.09
C TRP A 116 14.01 0.44 2.01
N SER A 117 12.82 0.23 1.45
CA SER A 117 11.86 1.30 1.28
C SER A 117 11.33 1.83 2.61
N THR A 118 11.17 0.95 3.61
CA THR A 118 10.72 1.37 4.95
C THR A 118 11.75 2.25 5.65
N GLN A 119 13.04 1.98 5.47
CA GLN A 119 14.11 2.71 6.13
C GLN A 119 14.54 3.96 5.36
N ALA A 120 14.60 3.89 4.02
CA ALA A 120 15.17 4.94 3.21
C ALA A 120 14.11 5.89 2.60
N ILE A 121 12.91 5.41 2.26
CA ILE A 121 11.93 6.18 1.49
C ILE A 121 10.79 6.70 2.37
N ILE A 122 10.21 5.85 3.21
CA ILE A 122 9.04 6.23 4.04
C ILE A 122 9.30 7.47 4.90
N PRO A 123 10.43 7.60 5.64
CA PRO A 123 10.67 8.78 6.47
C PRO A 123 10.73 10.09 5.67
N LEU A 124 11.30 10.05 4.47
CA LEU A 124 11.42 11.21 3.60
C LEU A 124 10.07 11.62 3.02
N ILE A 125 9.32 10.68 2.44
CA ILE A 125 7.96 10.97 1.96
C ILE A 125 7.10 11.47 3.12
N PHE A 126 7.15 10.83 4.29
CA PHE A 126 6.38 11.24 5.45
C PHE A 126 6.71 12.69 5.87
N GLY A 127 8.00 13.04 5.94
CA GLY A 127 8.43 14.40 6.25
C GLY A 127 7.94 15.44 5.24
N ILE A 128 7.88 15.09 3.95
CA ILE A 128 7.41 15.98 2.88
C ILE A 128 5.90 16.20 2.97
N ILE A 129 5.10 15.12 3.10
CA ILE A 129 3.65 15.20 2.98
C ILE A 129 2.92 15.38 4.32
N LEU A 130 3.62 15.39 5.44
CA LEU A 130 3.02 15.36 6.78
C LEU A 130 2.00 16.48 7.04
N PRO A 131 2.26 17.75 6.65
CA PRO A 131 1.26 18.80 6.83
C PRO A 131 -0.04 18.50 6.08
N ASP A 132 0.06 18.12 4.80
CA ASP A 132 -1.09 17.80 3.96
C ASP A 132 -1.81 16.54 4.44
N LEU A 133 -1.05 15.53 4.87
CA LEU A 133 -1.61 14.31 5.47
C LEU A 133 -2.45 14.64 6.70
N PHE A 134 -1.94 15.49 7.60
CA PHE A 134 -2.64 15.87 8.83
C PHE A 134 -3.96 16.58 8.53
N GLU A 135 -3.99 17.45 7.52
CA GLU A 135 -5.21 18.15 7.06
C GLU A 135 -6.22 17.19 6.41
N ASN A 136 -5.75 16.12 5.78
CA ASN A 136 -6.59 15.10 5.16
C ASN A 136 -7.08 14.02 6.14
N LEU A 137 -6.69 14.06 7.42
CA LEU A 137 -7.23 13.17 8.44
C LEU A 137 -8.66 13.56 8.82
N HIS A 138 -9.47 12.55 9.14
CA HIS A 138 -10.75 12.79 9.77
C HIS A 138 -10.53 13.44 11.15
N GLU A 139 -11.40 14.41 11.52
CA GLU A 139 -11.21 15.23 12.71
C GLU A 139 -11.02 14.39 14.00
N LYS A 140 -11.82 13.30 14.14
CA LYS A 140 -11.72 12.40 15.29
C LYS A 140 -10.36 11.70 15.43
N ASP A 141 -9.58 11.60 14.34
CA ASP A 141 -8.30 10.89 14.33
C ASP A 141 -7.11 11.81 14.58
N LYS A 142 -7.24 13.12 14.43
CA LYS A 142 -6.13 14.08 14.51
C LYS A 142 -5.40 14.02 15.84
N ALA A 143 -6.14 13.97 16.97
CA ALA A 143 -5.53 13.88 18.29
C ALA A 143 -4.75 12.57 18.49
N TYR A 144 -5.37 11.43 18.14
CA TYR A 144 -4.71 10.12 18.18
C TYR A 144 -3.49 10.05 17.27
N PHE A 145 -3.59 10.57 16.05
CA PHE A 145 -2.49 10.59 15.10
C PHE A 145 -1.30 11.39 15.65
N ARG A 146 -1.54 12.61 16.13
CA ARG A 146 -0.51 13.46 16.71
C ARG A 146 0.18 12.74 17.87
N GLU A 147 -0.55 12.34 18.89
CA GLU A 147 0.01 11.68 20.07
C GLU A 147 0.85 10.45 19.70
N SER A 148 0.30 9.58 18.85
CA SER A 148 0.97 8.33 18.48
C SER A 148 2.23 8.56 17.63
N ARG A 149 2.23 9.57 16.76
CA ARG A 149 3.38 9.86 15.88
C ARG A 149 4.47 10.65 16.60
N GLU A 150 4.11 11.63 17.40
CA GLU A 150 5.07 12.37 18.22
C GLU A 150 5.77 11.44 19.23
N LYS A 151 5.03 10.52 19.84
CA LYS A 151 5.63 9.48 20.69
C LYS A 151 6.63 8.59 19.92
N LEU A 152 6.28 8.19 18.69
CA LEU A 152 7.14 7.35 17.85
C LEU A 152 8.39 8.10 17.38
N LEU A 153 8.24 9.38 17.00
CA LEU A 153 9.30 10.21 16.45
C LEU A 153 10.20 10.81 17.53
N GLY A 154 9.71 10.93 18.78
CA GLY A 154 10.42 11.62 19.86
C GLY A 154 10.50 13.13 19.69
N MET A 155 9.67 13.72 18.81
CA MET A 155 9.58 15.15 18.51
C MET A 155 8.19 15.50 18.02
N THR A 156 7.86 16.79 17.93
CA THR A 156 6.57 17.25 17.41
C THR A 156 6.43 16.98 15.90
N LEU A 157 5.18 16.95 15.41
CA LEU A 157 4.94 16.79 13.97
C LEU A 157 5.55 17.95 13.17
N GLU A 158 5.50 19.16 13.72
CA GLU A 158 6.04 20.39 13.11
C GLU A 158 7.57 20.36 12.99
N GLU A 159 8.27 19.80 13.99
CA GLU A 159 9.74 19.62 13.95
C GLU A 159 10.15 18.55 12.94
N PHE A 160 9.33 17.50 12.79
CA PHE A 160 9.60 16.43 11.83
C PHE A 160 9.27 16.82 10.39
N ALA A 161 8.18 17.59 10.17
CA ALA A 161 7.74 18.00 8.86
C ALA A 161 8.78 18.88 8.15
N LYS A 162 9.21 18.44 6.96
CA LYS A 162 10.21 19.16 6.14
C LYS A 162 9.80 19.15 4.66
N PRO A 163 8.71 19.85 4.29
CA PRO A 163 8.27 19.95 2.91
C PRO A 163 9.12 20.94 2.13
N ASN A 164 10.42 20.67 1.96
CA ASN A 164 11.39 21.55 1.33
C ASN A 164 12.22 20.82 0.27
N ASP A 165 12.93 21.58 -0.56
CA ASP A 165 13.74 21.07 -1.67
C ASP A 165 14.89 20.15 -1.20
N GLU A 166 15.43 20.37 -0.01
CA GLU A 166 16.49 19.54 0.56
C GLU A 166 15.95 18.11 0.82
N THR A 167 14.77 17.99 1.42
CA THR A 167 14.15 16.68 1.69
C THR A 167 13.72 15.99 0.40
N VAL A 168 13.23 16.75 -0.59
CA VAL A 168 12.93 16.20 -1.92
C VAL A 168 14.20 15.70 -2.58
N THR A 169 15.31 16.44 -2.51
CA THR A 169 16.62 16.00 -3.04
C THR A 169 17.11 14.73 -2.33
N ALA A 170 16.97 14.67 -1.02
CA ALA A 170 17.30 13.46 -0.25
C ALA A 170 16.45 12.25 -0.70
N LEU A 171 15.15 12.45 -0.96
CA LEU A 171 14.27 11.41 -1.51
C LEU A 171 14.74 10.96 -2.90
N GLN A 172 15.11 11.91 -3.79
CA GLN A 172 15.64 11.59 -5.12
C GLN A 172 16.92 10.76 -5.03
N THR A 173 17.77 11.05 -4.05
CA THR A 173 18.99 10.26 -3.78
C THR A 173 18.65 8.86 -3.26
N ALA A 174 17.72 8.75 -2.31
CA ALA A 174 17.28 7.46 -1.78
C ALA A 174 16.62 6.56 -2.83
N LEU A 175 16.02 7.17 -3.87
CA LEU A 175 15.39 6.47 -4.99
C LEU A 175 16.39 6.03 -6.09
N SER A 176 17.69 6.40 -6.01
CA SER A 176 18.67 6.04 -7.04
C SER A 176 18.71 4.54 -7.36
N PRO A 177 18.69 3.60 -6.37
CA PRO A 177 18.72 2.18 -6.70
C PRO A 177 17.51 1.73 -7.53
N LEU A 178 16.34 2.30 -7.28
CA LEU A 178 15.15 2.01 -8.06
C LEU A 178 15.29 2.57 -9.49
N ARG A 179 15.80 3.78 -9.62
CA ARG A 179 16.01 4.44 -10.91
C ARG A 179 16.94 3.63 -11.79
N GLU A 180 18.10 3.22 -11.27
CA GLU A 180 19.07 2.38 -11.99
C GLU A 180 18.42 1.07 -12.50
N VAL A 181 17.62 0.40 -11.66
CA VAL A 181 16.92 -0.82 -12.08
C VAL A 181 15.94 -0.52 -13.24
N LEU A 182 15.19 0.59 -13.14
CA LEU A 182 14.17 0.94 -14.14
C LEU A 182 14.73 1.47 -15.46
N GLU A 183 16.03 1.77 -15.55
CA GLU A 183 16.73 2.01 -16.81
C GLU A 183 16.96 0.71 -17.62
N HIS A 184 16.94 -0.45 -16.94
CA HIS A 184 17.19 -1.75 -17.55
C HIS A 184 15.93 -2.59 -17.76
N GLN A 185 14.86 -2.31 -17.03
CA GLN A 185 13.63 -3.11 -17.07
C GLN A 185 12.39 -2.29 -16.71
N LEU A 186 11.21 -2.80 -17.05
CA LEU A 186 9.95 -2.07 -16.90
C LEU A 186 9.48 -1.98 -15.43
N TYR A 187 9.76 -3.02 -14.62
CA TYR A 187 9.33 -3.16 -13.23
C TYR A 187 10.44 -3.79 -12.40
N LEU A 188 10.34 -3.73 -11.08
CA LEU A 188 11.24 -4.49 -10.19
C LEU A 188 11.16 -5.99 -10.44
N GLY A 189 10.02 -6.47 -10.91
CA GLY A 189 9.80 -7.86 -11.33
C GLY A 189 10.30 -8.20 -12.73
N GLY A 190 10.91 -7.27 -13.47
CA GLY A 190 11.32 -7.44 -14.86
C GLY A 190 10.26 -6.89 -15.83
N ASP A 191 9.71 -7.73 -16.70
CA ASP A 191 8.70 -7.31 -17.70
C ASP A 191 7.29 -7.18 -17.13
N GLN A 192 7.04 -7.71 -15.93
CA GLN A 192 5.76 -7.66 -15.22
C GLN A 192 5.96 -7.17 -13.80
N PRO A 193 4.98 -6.46 -13.24
CA PRO A 193 5.05 -6.03 -11.85
C PRO A 193 4.86 -7.23 -10.91
N TYR A 194 5.61 -7.24 -9.81
CA TYR A 194 5.47 -8.17 -8.70
C TYR A 194 5.28 -7.42 -7.39
N PHE A 195 5.17 -8.14 -6.29
CA PHE A 195 4.86 -7.54 -4.97
C PHE A 195 5.87 -6.48 -4.52
N GLY A 196 7.14 -6.59 -4.92
CA GLY A 196 8.16 -5.57 -4.70
C GLY A 196 7.79 -4.21 -5.30
N ASP A 197 7.21 -4.21 -6.51
CA ASP A 197 6.70 -2.99 -7.15
C ASP A 197 5.57 -2.37 -6.31
N TYR A 198 4.63 -3.18 -5.83
CA TYR A 198 3.50 -2.68 -5.03
C TYR A 198 3.92 -2.14 -3.66
N ILE A 199 5.02 -2.65 -3.11
CA ILE A 199 5.61 -2.12 -1.87
C ILE A 199 6.02 -0.67 -2.03
N VAL A 200 6.74 -0.34 -3.09
CA VAL A 200 7.20 1.04 -3.35
C VAL A 200 6.07 1.91 -3.89
N PHE A 201 5.27 1.37 -4.81
CA PHE A 201 4.12 2.08 -5.38
C PHE A 201 3.13 2.56 -4.32
N GLY A 202 2.86 1.76 -3.30
CA GLY A 202 1.98 2.15 -2.20
C GLY A 202 2.44 3.42 -1.47
N GLN A 203 3.74 3.72 -1.46
CA GLN A 203 4.28 4.94 -0.86
C GLN A 203 4.02 6.16 -1.75
N PHE A 204 4.08 6.01 -3.07
CA PHE A 204 3.68 7.09 -4.00
C PHE A 204 2.18 7.31 -3.98
N GLN A 205 1.38 6.25 -3.82
CA GLN A 205 -0.07 6.39 -3.65
C GLN A 205 -0.42 7.10 -2.34
N TRP A 206 0.35 6.89 -1.28
CA TRP A 206 0.22 7.67 -0.05
C TRP A 206 0.33 9.17 -0.31
N ALA A 207 1.44 9.58 -0.93
CA ALA A 207 1.66 10.98 -1.27
C ALA A 207 0.56 11.51 -2.18
N ARG A 208 0.23 10.79 -3.27
CA ARG A 208 -0.81 11.17 -4.22
C ARG A 208 -2.18 11.35 -3.60
N ALA A 209 -2.55 10.52 -2.63
CA ALA A 209 -3.86 10.59 -2.00
C ALA A 209 -4.06 11.84 -1.12
N VAL A 210 -2.97 12.41 -0.58
CA VAL A 210 -3.08 13.45 0.44
C VAL A 210 -2.37 14.76 0.09
N SER A 211 -1.46 14.80 -0.89
CA SER A 211 -0.61 15.97 -1.16
C SER A 211 -0.50 16.28 -2.66
N PRO A 212 -0.56 17.55 -3.06
CA PRO A 212 -0.31 17.99 -4.44
C PRO A 212 1.18 18.05 -4.79
N ILE A 213 2.09 17.76 -3.85
CA ILE A 213 3.53 17.89 -4.05
C ILE A 213 4.03 16.91 -5.10
N GLN A 214 4.73 17.42 -6.11
CA GLN A 214 5.35 16.60 -7.15
C GLN A 214 6.66 15.99 -6.61
N LEU A 215 6.67 14.67 -6.40
CA LEU A 215 7.84 13.95 -5.90
C LEU A 215 8.81 13.53 -7.01
N LEU A 216 8.35 13.46 -8.25
CA LEU A 216 9.09 12.96 -9.40
C LEU A 216 9.01 13.95 -10.56
N ALA A 217 10.11 14.15 -11.25
CA ALA A 217 10.12 14.85 -12.53
C ALA A 217 9.52 13.96 -13.63
N LYS A 218 8.90 14.56 -14.65
CA LYS A 218 8.21 13.81 -15.72
C LYS A 218 9.14 12.95 -16.59
N ASP A 219 10.41 13.31 -16.65
CA ASP A 219 11.46 12.60 -17.38
C ASP A 219 12.18 11.54 -16.51
N ASP A 220 11.81 11.40 -15.23
CA ASP A 220 12.35 10.37 -14.35
C ASP A 220 11.83 8.97 -14.74
N PRO A 221 12.69 7.94 -14.90
CA PRO A 221 12.25 6.56 -15.13
C PRO A 221 11.22 6.07 -14.10
N ILE A 222 11.32 6.53 -12.85
CA ILE A 222 10.38 6.18 -11.78
C ILE A 222 8.99 6.78 -12.05
N TYR A 223 8.92 7.97 -12.67
CA TYR A 223 7.64 8.55 -13.07
C TYR A 223 6.92 7.62 -14.06
N ASN A 224 7.62 7.16 -15.09
CA ASN A 224 7.05 6.26 -16.11
C ASN A 224 6.64 4.90 -15.51
N TRP A 225 7.44 4.36 -14.57
CA TRP A 225 7.10 3.14 -13.84
C TRP A 225 5.84 3.32 -12.98
N ARG A 226 5.77 4.43 -12.22
CA ARG A 226 4.59 4.77 -11.43
C ARG A 226 3.36 4.91 -12.30
N ASP A 227 3.51 5.57 -13.44
CA ASP A 227 2.42 5.84 -14.39
C ASP A 227 1.87 4.53 -14.96
N ARG A 228 2.74 3.58 -15.34
CA ARG A 228 2.32 2.23 -15.74
C ARG A 228 1.55 1.49 -14.65
N LEU A 229 1.96 1.64 -13.38
CA LEU A 229 1.26 1.01 -12.25
C LEU A 229 -0.07 1.70 -11.93
N LEU A 230 -0.19 3.00 -12.17
CA LEU A 230 -1.47 3.72 -12.11
C LEU A 230 -2.46 3.18 -13.14
N ASP A 231 -2.00 2.86 -14.34
CA ASP A 231 -2.82 2.33 -15.43
C ASP A 231 -3.07 0.82 -15.36
N ALA A 232 -2.30 0.11 -14.53
CA ALA A 232 -2.48 -1.32 -14.35
C ALA A 232 -3.92 -1.64 -13.87
N PHE A 233 -4.40 -2.85 -14.27
CA PHE A 233 -5.70 -3.35 -13.86
C PHE A 233 -6.85 -2.37 -14.22
N ASP A 234 -6.90 -1.98 -15.50
CA ASP A 234 -7.90 -1.03 -16.05
C ASP A 234 -7.90 0.33 -15.36
N GLY A 235 -6.71 0.80 -14.97
CA GLY A 235 -6.54 2.10 -14.31
C GLY A 235 -7.05 2.13 -12.88
N TYR A 236 -7.10 1.00 -12.20
CA TYR A 236 -7.65 0.89 -10.85
C TYR A 236 -7.06 1.93 -9.88
N ALA A 237 -5.73 2.08 -9.87
CA ALA A 237 -5.10 3.04 -8.99
C ALA A 237 -5.22 4.50 -9.50
N ARG A 238 -5.28 4.71 -10.81
CA ARG A 238 -5.48 6.04 -11.41
C ARG A 238 -6.85 6.60 -11.09
N ASN A 239 -7.87 5.76 -11.13
CA ASN A 239 -9.26 6.14 -10.87
C ASN A 239 -9.57 6.36 -9.38
N ALA A 240 -8.67 5.96 -8.48
CA ALA A 240 -8.82 6.24 -7.05
C ALA A 240 -8.62 7.73 -6.76
N SER A 241 -9.31 8.22 -5.73
CA SER A 241 -9.20 9.60 -5.26
C SER A 241 -7.75 9.98 -4.96
N GLY A 242 -7.34 11.17 -5.38
CA GLY A 242 -5.99 11.71 -5.19
C GLY A 242 -5.66 12.82 -6.19
N TYR A 243 -4.52 13.44 -5.97
CA TYR A 243 -4.02 14.51 -6.82
C TYR A 243 -3.49 13.99 -8.16
N ALA A 244 -3.55 14.80 -9.19
CA ALA A 244 -2.87 14.56 -10.44
C ALA A 244 -1.37 14.84 -10.25
N VAL A 245 -0.54 13.80 -10.31
CA VAL A 245 0.90 13.85 -10.05
C VAL A 245 1.68 13.16 -11.13
#